data_a79ba999d439c95618a653ebcbd9047d
#
_entry.id   a79ba999d439c95618a653ebcbd9047d
#
_cell.length_a   1.000
_cell.length_b   1.000
_cell.length_c   1.000
_cell.angle_alpha   90.00
_cell.angle_beta   90.00
_cell.angle_gamma   90.00
#
_symmetry.space_group_name_H-M   'P 1'
#
loop_
_entity.id
_entity.type
_entity.pdbx_description
1 polymer ?
#
loop_
_entity_poly.entity_id
_entity_poly.type
_entity_poly.pdbx_seq_one_letter_code
_entity_poly.pdbx_strand_id
1 'polypeptide(L)'
;KMRQTPRGFDEFERFFGILIEHYAGAFPFWLAPVQVKILTVSDEQFDYSDFLDEIFRKLKIRVEIDKRNEKLGLKIREASINKIPYVLTIGKSEVENNTISVRKYGGEQLGELKISEFENIMKNEKMEGLL
;
A
#
# COMPACT_ATOMS: atom_id res chain seq x y z
N LYS A 1 20.36 -2.64 14.84
CA LYS A 1 21.74 -3.08 14.74
C LYS A 1 22.05 -3.64 13.37
N MET A 2 23.09 -3.12 12.80
CA MET A 2 23.53 -3.60 11.50
C MET A 2 24.16 -4.95 11.60
N ARG A 3 23.69 -5.86 10.82
CA ARG A 3 24.28 -7.15 10.72
C ARG A 3 25.36 -7.14 9.65
N GLN A 4 26.41 -7.89 9.87
CA GLN A 4 27.48 -7.96 8.90
C GLN A 4 26.96 -8.60 7.61
N THR A 5 27.23 -7.92 6.48
CA THR A 5 26.74 -8.41 5.21
C THR A 5 27.78 -9.26 4.48
N PRO A 6 27.35 -10.23 3.67
CA PRO A 6 28.27 -11.01 2.87
C PRO A 6 29.01 -10.10 1.88
N ARG A 7 30.20 -10.52 1.55
CA ARG A 7 30.98 -9.80 0.58
C ARG A 7 30.26 -9.83 -0.77
N GLY A 8 30.25 -8.67 -1.44
CA GLY A 8 29.54 -8.53 -2.70
C GLY A 8 28.18 -7.89 -2.56
N PHE A 9 27.67 -7.83 -1.34
CA PHE A 9 26.39 -7.17 -1.07
C PHE A 9 26.54 -5.90 -0.25
N ASP A 10 27.76 -5.59 0.18
CA ASP A 10 28.00 -4.51 1.13
C ASP A 10 27.46 -3.17 0.66
N GLU A 11 27.73 -2.81 -0.58
CA GLU A 11 27.31 -1.51 -1.09
C GLU A 11 25.80 -1.40 -1.21
N PHE A 12 25.17 -2.44 -1.72
CA PHE A 12 23.72 -2.47 -1.88
C PHE A 12 23.03 -2.39 -0.52
N GLU A 13 23.48 -3.22 0.41
CA GLU A 13 22.86 -3.25 1.73
C GLU A 13 23.12 -1.98 2.52
N ARG A 14 24.28 -1.37 2.33
CA ARG A 14 24.58 -0.10 2.96
C ARG A 14 23.67 1.00 2.44
N PHE A 15 23.45 1.05 1.14
CA PHE A 15 22.55 2.02 0.54
C PHE A 15 21.14 1.82 1.04
N PHE A 16 20.70 0.58 1.10
CA PHE A 16 19.37 0.23 1.58
C PHE A 16 19.20 0.63 3.05
N GLY A 17 20.22 0.39 3.86
CA GLY A 17 20.19 0.77 5.26
C GLY A 17 20.08 2.27 5.46
N ILE A 18 20.79 3.03 4.63
CA ILE A 18 20.73 4.50 4.68
C ILE A 18 19.32 4.97 4.33
N LEU A 19 18.70 4.36 3.34
CA LEU A 19 17.31 4.71 2.96
C LEU A 19 16.34 4.43 4.10
N ILE A 20 16.50 3.28 4.76
CA ILE A 20 15.62 2.92 5.87
C ILE A 20 15.78 3.92 7.01
N GLU A 21 16.99 4.28 7.33
CA GLU A 21 17.24 5.27 8.39
C GLU A 21 16.66 6.63 8.04
N HIS A 22 16.85 7.06 6.81
CA HIS A 22 16.38 8.36 6.36
C HIS A 22 14.85 8.47 6.45
N TYR A 23 14.15 7.41 6.13
CA TYR A 23 12.68 7.41 6.11
C TYR A 23 12.07 6.78 7.36
N ALA A 24 12.88 6.59 8.41
CA ALA A 24 12.43 5.99 9.67
C ALA A 24 11.78 4.63 9.46
N GLY A 25 12.33 3.86 8.53
CA GLY A 25 11.82 2.53 8.22
C GLY A 25 10.67 2.50 7.24
N ALA A 26 10.17 3.66 6.84
CA ALA A 26 9.12 3.76 5.84
C ALA A 26 9.73 4.15 4.51
N PHE A 27 9.54 3.32 3.49
CA PHE A 27 10.06 3.63 2.17
C PHE A 27 9.21 4.66 1.45
N PRO A 28 9.81 5.46 0.55
CA PRO A 28 8.97 6.25 -0.36
C PRO A 28 8.12 5.31 -1.21
N PHE A 29 7.03 5.84 -1.75
CA PHE A 29 6.05 5.02 -2.47
C PHE A 29 6.70 4.13 -3.54
N TRP A 30 7.59 4.70 -4.34
CA TRP A 30 8.17 4.00 -5.48
C TRP A 30 9.12 2.86 -5.07
N LEU A 31 9.58 2.84 -3.82
CA LEU A 31 10.44 1.78 -3.30
C LEU A 31 9.71 0.75 -2.45
N ALA A 32 8.49 1.02 -2.04
CA ALA A 32 7.77 0.14 -1.13
C ALA A 32 7.50 -1.22 -1.77
N PRO A 33 7.80 -2.34 -1.08
CA PRO A 33 7.51 -3.68 -1.61
C PRO A 33 6.03 -3.89 -1.86
N VAL A 34 5.18 -3.39 -0.97
CA VAL A 34 3.74 -3.35 -1.16
C VAL A 34 3.35 -1.89 -1.13
N GLN A 35 2.85 -1.40 -2.25
CA GLN A 35 2.51 0.02 -2.37
C GLN A 35 1.09 0.30 -1.94
N VAL A 36 0.19 -0.63 -2.20
CA VAL A 36 -1.23 -0.49 -1.87
C VAL A 36 -1.69 -1.80 -1.26
N LYS A 37 -2.33 -1.71 -0.10
CA LYS A 37 -2.94 -2.88 0.56
C LYS A 37 -4.44 -2.71 0.55
N ILE A 38 -5.15 -3.70 0.03
CA ILE A 38 -6.61 -3.66 -0.01
C ILE A 38 -7.14 -4.54 1.12
N LEU A 39 -7.95 -3.96 1.98
CA LEU A 39 -8.55 -4.65 3.12
C LEU A 39 -10.05 -4.75 2.92
N THR A 40 -10.59 -5.96 2.99
CA THR A 40 -12.02 -6.17 2.88
C THR A 40 -12.63 -6.39 4.25
N VAL A 41 -13.89 -5.95 4.41
CA VAL A 41 -14.62 -6.14 5.66
C VAL A 41 -15.16 -7.58 5.74
N SER A 42 -15.60 -8.15 4.62
CA SER A 42 -16.13 -9.50 4.56
C SER A 42 -15.86 -10.11 3.19
N ASP A 43 -16.24 -11.38 3.06
CA ASP A 43 -16.07 -12.11 1.80
C ASP A 43 -16.84 -11.50 0.64
N GLU A 44 -17.90 -10.78 0.95
CA GLU A 44 -18.75 -10.18 -0.07
C GLU A 44 -18.02 -9.16 -0.93
N GLN A 45 -16.91 -8.62 -0.44
CA GLN A 45 -16.15 -7.62 -1.18
C GLN A 45 -14.98 -8.22 -1.96
N PHE A 46 -14.78 -9.53 -1.95
CA PHE A 46 -13.64 -10.13 -2.64
C PHE A 46 -13.63 -9.85 -4.14
N ASP A 47 -14.78 -9.94 -4.78
CA ASP A 47 -14.85 -9.68 -6.21
C ASP A 47 -14.48 -8.26 -6.54
N TYR A 48 -14.96 -7.33 -5.75
CA TYR A 48 -14.63 -5.92 -5.94
C TYR A 48 -13.14 -5.67 -5.71
N SER A 49 -12.56 -6.29 -4.70
CA SER A 49 -11.14 -6.12 -4.43
C SER A 49 -10.29 -6.72 -5.55
N ASP A 50 -10.72 -7.85 -6.13
CA ASP A 50 -10.02 -8.44 -7.27
C ASP A 50 -10.08 -7.53 -8.49
N PHE A 51 -11.22 -6.88 -8.69
CA PHE A 51 -11.39 -5.90 -9.76
C PHE A 51 -10.43 -4.73 -9.58
N LEU A 52 -10.31 -4.22 -8.37
CA LEU A 52 -9.38 -3.13 -8.07
C LEU A 52 -7.93 -3.56 -8.25
N ASP A 53 -7.61 -4.77 -7.83
CA ASP A 53 -6.26 -5.32 -7.98
C ASP A 53 -5.86 -5.33 -9.46
N GLU A 54 -6.78 -5.74 -10.31
CA GLU A 54 -6.52 -5.78 -11.74
C GLU A 54 -6.25 -4.39 -12.31
N ILE A 55 -7.05 -3.42 -11.91
CA ILE A 55 -6.86 -2.03 -12.33
C ILE A 55 -5.48 -1.53 -11.94
N PHE A 56 -5.11 -1.75 -10.68
CA PHE A 56 -3.85 -1.22 -10.16
C PHE A 56 -2.65 -1.94 -10.75
N ARG A 57 -2.77 -3.23 -11.03
CA ARG A 57 -1.69 -3.99 -11.69
C ARG A 57 -1.42 -3.46 -13.10
N LYS A 58 -2.46 -3.04 -13.79
CA LYS A 58 -2.29 -2.41 -15.11
C LYS A 58 -1.51 -1.11 -15.02
N LEU A 59 -1.61 -0.44 -13.87
CA LEU A 59 -0.84 0.77 -13.61
C LEU A 59 0.57 0.49 -13.10
N LYS A 60 0.96 -0.79 -13.04
CA LYS A 60 2.26 -1.23 -12.52
C LYS A 60 2.45 -0.91 -11.05
N ILE A 61 1.39 -1.04 -10.28
CA ILE A 61 1.42 -0.82 -8.83
C ILE A 61 1.46 -2.16 -8.12
N ARG A 62 2.30 -2.26 -7.11
CA ARG A 62 2.43 -3.48 -6.31
C ARG A 62 1.32 -3.50 -5.27
N VAL A 63 0.33 -4.35 -5.50
CA VAL A 63 -0.89 -4.44 -4.69
C VAL A 63 -0.94 -5.77 -3.96
N GLU A 64 -1.41 -5.73 -2.73
CA GLU A 64 -1.67 -6.95 -1.95
C GLU A 64 -3.08 -6.85 -1.38
N ILE A 65 -3.84 -7.94 -1.43
CA ILE A 65 -5.19 -8.01 -0.88
C ILE A 65 -5.16 -8.87 0.37
N ASP A 66 -5.71 -8.37 1.47
CA ASP A 66 -5.84 -9.14 2.69
C ASP A 66 -7.23 -9.77 2.75
N LYS A 67 -7.30 -11.04 2.39
CA LYS A 67 -8.56 -11.80 2.37
C LYS A 67 -8.74 -12.67 3.60
N ARG A 68 -7.90 -12.48 4.63
CA ARG A 68 -8.01 -13.28 5.83
C ARG A 68 -9.32 -13.01 6.56
N ASN A 69 -9.81 -14.03 7.26
CA ASN A 69 -11.00 -13.88 8.08
C ASN A 69 -10.62 -13.30 9.44
N GLU A 70 -10.21 -12.03 9.42
CA GLU A 70 -9.78 -11.30 10.59
C GLU A 70 -10.54 -9.98 10.69
N LYS A 71 -10.55 -9.39 11.87
CA LYS A 71 -11.23 -8.12 12.07
C LYS A 71 -10.50 -7.01 11.31
N LEU A 72 -11.28 -6.09 10.78
CA LEU A 72 -10.73 -4.98 10.01
C LEU A 72 -9.70 -4.17 10.80
N GLY A 73 -9.99 -3.93 12.09
CA GLY A 73 -9.04 -3.18 12.92
C GLY A 73 -7.67 -3.82 13.01
N LEU A 74 -7.62 -5.15 13.07
CA LEU A 74 -6.35 -5.87 13.08
C LEU A 74 -5.64 -5.71 11.76
N LYS A 75 -6.37 -5.82 10.65
CA LYS A 75 -5.79 -5.67 9.33
C LYS A 75 -5.19 -4.27 9.15
N ILE A 76 -5.90 -3.26 9.62
CA ILE A 76 -5.41 -1.87 9.55
C ILE A 76 -4.14 -1.71 10.37
N ARG A 77 -4.13 -2.28 11.58
CA ARG A 77 -2.98 -2.18 12.46
C ARG A 77 -1.75 -2.83 11.82
N GLU A 78 -1.94 -4.02 11.25
CA GLU A 78 -0.82 -4.73 10.62
C GLU A 78 -0.27 -3.98 9.42
N ALA A 79 -1.16 -3.38 8.62
CA ALA A 79 -0.72 -2.57 7.50
C ALA A 79 0.09 -1.36 7.97
N SER A 80 -0.31 -0.76 9.09
CA SER A 80 0.41 0.36 9.67
C SER A 80 1.79 -0.07 10.19
N ILE A 81 1.84 -1.21 10.85
CA ILE A 81 3.11 -1.74 11.35
C ILE A 81 4.07 -2.01 10.20
N ASN A 82 3.55 -2.52 9.08
CA ASN A 82 4.35 -2.81 7.91
C ASN A 82 4.64 -1.58 7.06
N LYS A 83 4.16 -0.40 7.49
CA LYS A 83 4.45 0.90 6.85
C LYS A 83 4.07 0.94 5.39
N ILE A 84 2.91 0.36 5.08
CA ILE A 84 2.39 0.35 3.72
C ILE A 84 1.91 1.76 3.35
N PRO A 85 2.35 2.31 2.22
CA PRO A 85 2.03 3.69 1.86
C PRO A 85 0.55 4.02 1.78
N TYR A 86 -0.25 3.15 1.16
CA TYR A 86 -1.68 3.37 1.02
C TYR A 86 -2.46 2.13 1.40
N VAL A 87 -3.53 2.33 2.16
CA VAL A 87 -4.42 1.25 2.59
C VAL A 87 -5.82 1.59 2.14
N LEU A 88 -6.44 0.68 1.40
CA LEU A 88 -7.79 0.84 0.90
C LEU A 88 -8.71 -0.07 1.69
N THR A 89 -9.75 0.50 2.28
CA THR A 89 -10.75 -0.28 3.01
C THR A 89 -11.99 -0.40 2.17
N ILE A 90 -12.43 -1.63 1.96
CA ILE A 90 -13.59 -1.92 1.12
C ILE A 90 -14.66 -2.59 1.95
N GLY A 91 -15.76 -1.90 2.13
CA GLY A 91 -16.94 -2.45 2.78
C GLY A 91 -18.11 -2.44 1.83
N LYS A 92 -19.29 -2.71 2.36
CA LYS A 92 -20.51 -2.75 1.56
C LYS A 92 -20.79 -1.41 0.88
N SER A 93 -20.58 -0.31 1.61
CA SER A 93 -20.84 1.02 1.10
C SER A 93 -19.95 1.34 -0.10
N GLU A 94 -18.68 0.98 -0.02
CA GLU A 94 -17.74 1.23 -1.11
C GLU A 94 -18.13 0.45 -2.35
N VAL A 95 -18.56 -0.80 -2.18
CA VAL A 95 -19.00 -1.61 -3.31
C VAL A 95 -20.22 -0.99 -3.98
N GLU A 96 -21.19 -0.55 -3.17
CA GLU A 96 -22.41 0.04 -3.70
C GLU A 96 -22.17 1.35 -4.44
N ASN A 97 -21.23 2.14 -3.96
CA ASN A 97 -20.96 3.46 -4.52
C ASN A 97 -19.81 3.47 -5.54
N ASN A 98 -19.18 2.31 -5.77
CA ASN A 98 -18.02 2.19 -6.66
C ASN A 98 -16.89 3.13 -6.21
N THR A 99 -16.65 3.17 -4.90
CA THR A 99 -15.62 3.99 -4.31
C THR A 99 -14.68 3.16 -3.46
N ILE A 100 -13.67 3.81 -2.89
CA ILE A 100 -12.72 3.19 -1.98
C ILE A 100 -12.44 4.16 -0.85
N SER A 101 -12.23 3.65 0.35
CA SER A 101 -11.83 4.46 1.49
C SER A 101 -10.32 4.39 1.61
N VAL A 102 -9.64 5.51 1.48
CA VAL A 102 -8.18 5.57 1.37
C VAL A 102 -7.56 6.14 2.63
N ARG A 103 -6.54 5.45 3.11
CA ARG A 103 -5.76 5.89 4.27
C ARG A 103 -4.29 5.86 3.88
N LYS A 104 -3.59 6.95 4.16
CA LYS A 104 -2.17 7.06 3.84
C LYS A 104 -1.35 6.77 5.09
N TYR A 105 -0.17 6.20 4.92
CA TYR A 105 0.72 5.95 6.05
C TYR A 105 1.02 7.27 6.76
N GLY A 106 1.06 7.20 8.10
CA GLY A 106 1.23 8.40 8.91
C GLY A 106 -0.06 8.89 9.54
N GLY A 107 -1.17 8.19 9.27
CA GLY A 107 -2.46 8.51 9.88
C GLY A 107 -3.33 9.44 9.08
N GLU A 108 -2.87 9.89 7.95
CA GLU A 108 -3.67 10.77 7.09
C GLU A 108 -4.78 9.98 6.41
N GLN A 109 -6.02 10.41 6.60
CA GLN A 109 -7.16 9.78 5.96
C GLN A 109 -7.61 10.64 4.80
N LEU A 110 -7.56 10.07 3.60
CA LEU A 110 -8.02 10.78 2.41
C LEU A 110 -9.53 10.66 2.22
N GLY A 111 -10.15 9.75 2.95
CA GLY A 111 -11.58 9.56 2.90
C GLY A 111 -12.03 8.67 1.76
N GLU A 112 -13.30 8.76 1.42
CA GLU A 112 -13.88 7.96 0.35
C GLU A 112 -13.61 8.65 -0.98
N LEU A 113 -12.96 7.94 -1.89
CA LEU A 113 -12.58 8.48 -3.20
C LEU A 113 -13.13 7.59 -4.30
N LYS A 114 -13.36 8.18 -5.46
CA LYS A 114 -13.69 7.42 -6.65
C LYS A 114 -12.42 6.71 -7.14
N ILE A 115 -12.60 5.60 -7.82
CA ILE A 115 -11.47 4.83 -8.33
C ILE A 115 -10.59 5.70 -9.22
N SER A 116 -11.20 6.51 -10.09
CA SER A 116 -10.43 7.38 -10.98
C SER A 116 -9.61 8.41 -10.23
N GLU A 117 -10.13 8.91 -9.11
CA GLU A 117 -9.40 9.87 -8.30
C GLU A 117 -8.16 9.24 -7.69
N PHE A 118 -8.30 8.00 -7.20
CA PHE A 118 -7.16 7.29 -6.63
C PHE A 118 -6.15 6.93 -7.72
N GLU A 119 -6.62 6.58 -8.91
CA GLU A 119 -5.72 6.30 -10.02
C GLU A 119 -4.83 7.50 -10.33
N ASN A 120 -5.41 8.71 -10.29
CA ASN A 120 -4.63 9.92 -10.51
C ASN A 120 -3.57 10.12 -9.42
N ILE A 121 -3.92 9.84 -8.17
CA ILE A 121 -2.96 9.92 -7.07
C ILE A 121 -1.81 8.94 -7.32
N MET A 122 -2.12 7.73 -7.75
CA MET A 122 -1.11 6.72 -8.02
C MET A 122 -0.19 7.14 -9.17
N LYS A 123 -0.75 7.72 -10.21
CA LYS A 123 0.06 8.19 -11.32
C LYS A 123 1.02 9.29 -10.89
N ASN A 124 0.56 10.19 -10.04
CA ASN A 124 1.41 11.25 -9.52
C ASN A 124 2.54 10.71 -8.66
N GLU A 125 2.24 9.73 -7.82
CA GLU A 125 3.25 9.10 -6.98
C GLU A 125 4.34 8.42 -7.82
N LYS A 126 3.93 7.77 -8.90
CA LYS A 126 4.87 7.11 -9.79
C LYS A 126 5.75 8.13 -10.52
N MET A 127 5.17 9.24 -10.91
CA MET A 127 5.94 10.29 -11.59
C MET A 127 7.00 10.87 -10.67
N GLU A 128 6.67 11.05 -9.39
CA GLU A 128 7.64 11.55 -8.43
C GLU A 128 8.83 10.61 -8.29
N GLY A 129 8.59 9.30 -8.42
CA GLY A 129 9.66 8.33 -8.35
C GLY A 129 10.62 8.38 -9.53
N LEU A 130 10.22 9.00 -10.63
CA LEU A 130 11.06 9.12 -11.82
C LEU A 130 11.95 10.36 -11.76
N LEU A 131 11.69 11.25 -10.84
CA LEU A 131 12.49 12.45 -10.69
C LEU A 131 13.64 12.21 -9.73
#